data_0c20a2bccc529c9808dbf77ef596d79e
#
_entry.id   0c20a2bccc529c9808dbf77ef596d79e
#
_cell.length_a   1.000
_cell.length_b   1.000
_cell.length_c   1.000
_cell.angle_alpha   90.00
_cell.angle_beta   90.00
_cell.angle_gamma   90.00
#
_symmetry.space_group_name_H-M   'P 1'
#
loop_
_entity.id
_entity.type
_entity.pdbx_description
1 polymer ?
#
loop_
_entity_poly.entity_id
_entity_poly.type
_entity_poly.pdbx_seq_one_letter_code
_entity_poly.pdbx_strand_id
1 'polypeptide(L)'
;MKRRCFFLLMGFFLFVILTSCATTDGYRRDTRTGRARGVWHRVHEGQTLWRIAKTYRVTLEEIKSANDMDDVVHIARGTWVFIPNAESVLYVQGNVETPLAETEDVEFVWPVQGDVVRPFGKTENDFHYGIDIRPARGGDVVSSQGGKVVLAGMIRGYGNTIIIEHDNNYCTLYSKNIKSFVTEGQMVKKNHVIAKASGTGDPASNVVHYELFFKGKPVNPLYYLP
;
A
#
# COMPACT_ATOMS: atom_id res chain seq x y z
N MET A 1 -47.57 -33.69 63.08
CA MET A 1 -47.42 -32.22 63.16
C MET A 1 -45.96 -31.87 63.25
N LYS A 2 -45.29 -31.56 62.15
CA LYS A 2 -43.98 -30.88 62.10
C LYS A 2 -43.78 -30.36 60.70
N ARG A 3 -43.80 -29.03 60.53
CA ARG A 3 -43.58 -28.28 59.25
C ARG A 3 -42.08 -28.29 58.94
N ARG A 4 -41.72 -28.73 57.77
CA ARG A 4 -40.37 -28.62 57.21
C ARG A 4 -40.28 -27.36 56.32
N CYS A 5 -39.46 -26.39 56.72
CA CYS A 5 -39.04 -25.29 55.85
C CYS A 5 -38.05 -25.79 54.83
N PHE A 6 -38.36 -25.54 53.62
CA PHE A 6 -37.48 -25.81 52.46
C PHE A 6 -36.73 -24.51 52.13
N PHE A 7 -35.42 -24.48 52.38
CA PHE A 7 -34.57 -23.38 51.92
C PHE A 7 -34.14 -23.64 50.50
N LEU A 8 -34.59 -22.79 49.58
CA LEU A 8 -34.09 -22.71 48.18
C LEU A 8 -32.83 -21.87 48.18
N LEU A 9 -31.69 -22.51 47.93
CA LEU A 9 -30.43 -21.86 47.60
C LEU A 9 -30.45 -21.54 46.10
N MET A 10 -30.66 -20.25 45.76
CA MET A 10 -30.55 -19.72 44.42
C MET A 10 -29.07 -19.38 44.14
N GLY A 11 -28.37 -20.29 43.45
CA GLY A 11 -27.01 -20.06 42.99
C GLY A 11 -27.00 -19.02 41.87
N PHE A 12 -26.40 -17.87 42.15
CA PHE A 12 -26.18 -16.80 41.17
C PHE A 12 -24.96 -17.19 40.35
N PHE A 13 -25.23 -17.72 39.16
CA PHE A 13 -24.17 -18.00 38.18
C PHE A 13 -23.81 -16.69 37.46
N LEU A 14 -22.72 -16.06 37.89
CA LEU A 14 -22.18 -14.86 37.27
C LEU A 14 -21.53 -15.27 35.94
N PHE A 15 -22.24 -15.09 34.84
CA PHE A 15 -21.74 -15.30 33.49
C PHE A 15 -20.88 -14.08 33.13
N VAL A 16 -19.57 -14.20 33.31
CA VAL A 16 -18.61 -13.19 32.82
C VAL A 16 -18.53 -13.35 31.29
N ILE A 17 -19.27 -12.52 30.57
CA ILE A 17 -19.12 -12.38 29.14
C ILE A 17 -17.83 -11.59 28.90
N LEU A 18 -16.75 -12.28 28.56
CA LEU A 18 -15.57 -11.67 27.97
C LEU A 18 -15.95 -11.16 26.57
N THR A 19 -16.39 -9.93 26.48
CA THR A 19 -16.45 -9.22 25.22
C THR A 19 -15.03 -8.97 24.76
N SER A 20 -14.53 -9.85 23.90
CA SER A 20 -13.36 -9.60 23.08
C SER A 20 -13.72 -8.40 22.20
N CYS A 21 -13.22 -7.21 22.56
CA CYS A 21 -13.17 -6.08 21.63
C CYS A 21 -12.18 -6.43 20.53
N ALA A 22 -12.67 -7.06 19.47
CA ALA A 22 -12.01 -6.97 18.18
C ALA A 22 -12.16 -5.51 17.76
N THR A 23 -11.11 -4.71 17.90
CA THR A 23 -10.99 -3.41 17.24
C THR A 23 -10.85 -3.64 15.75
N THR A 24 -11.98 -3.88 15.07
CA THR A 24 -12.09 -3.54 13.68
C THR A 24 -12.17 -2.02 13.65
N ASP A 25 -11.06 -1.36 13.36
CA ASP A 25 -11.04 0.05 12.93
C ASP A 25 -11.75 0.13 11.57
N GLY A 26 -13.05 -0.08 11.61
CA GLY A 26 -13.96 0.03 10.49
C GLY A 26 -14.41 1.47 10.38
N TYR A 27 -14.21 2.02 9.21
CA TYR A 27 -15.00 3.07 8.59
C TYR A 27 -16.23 3.49 9.42
N ARG A 28 -16.15 4.63 10.13
CA ARG A 28 -17.23 5.16 10.96
C ARG A 28 -18.37 5.68 10.09
N ARG A 29 -19.44 4.91 9.96
CA ARG A 29 -20.71 5.43 9.43
C ARG A 29 -21.35 6.37 10.47
N ASP A 30 -21.83 7.53 10.02
CA ASP A 30 -22.68 8.39 10.85
C ASP A 30 -23.97 7.61 11.19
N THR A 31 -24.15 7.30 12.48
CA THR A 31 -25.30 6.54 12.97
C THR A 31 -26.65 7.28 12.80
N ARG A 32 -26.62 8.58 12.50
CA ARG A 32 -27.84 9.38 12.26
C ARG A 32 -28.34 9.31 10.82
N THR A 33 -27.44 9.21 9.84
CA THR A 33 -27.81 9.30 8.41
C THR A 33 -27.51 8.04 7.63
N GLY A 34 -26.84 7.05 8.22
CA GLY A 34 -26.34 5.85 7.51
C GLY A 34 -25.28 6.17 6.44
N ARG A 35 -24.90 7.45 6.30
CA ARG A 35 -23.90 7.90 5.34
C ARG A 35 -22.50 7.84 5.94
N ALA A 36 -21.60 7.50 5.12
CA ALA A 36 -20.20 7.52 5.42
C ALA A 36 -19.71 8.95 5.70
N ARG A 37 -19.01 9.18 6.82
CA ARG A 37 -18.31 10.43 7.06
C ARG A 37 -17.08 10.49 6.19
N GLY A 38 -16.91 11.58 5.46
CA GLY A 38 -15.76 11.80 4.59
C GLY A 38 -16.03 12.86 3.55
N VAL A 39 -15.06 13.10 2.71
CA VAL A 39 -15.14 14.07 1.61
C VAL A 39 -14.82 13.42 0.28
N TRP A 40 -15.34 13.97 -0.80
CA TRP A 40 -14.96 13.59 -2.14
C TRP A 40 -13.81 14.47 -2.60
N HIS A 41 -12.69 13.87 -2.93
CA HIS A 41 -11.52 14.53 -3.50
C HIS A 41 -11.46 14.26 -5.01
N ARG A 42 -11.37 15.33 -5.82
CA ARG A 42 -11.15 15.18 -7.25
C ARG A 42 -9.66 15.10 -7.53
N VAL A 43 -9.22 14.03 -8.15
CA VAL A 43 -7.82 13.83 -8.49
C VAL A 43 -7.37 14.83 -9.55
N HIS A 44 -6.33 15.60 -9.24
CA HIS A 44 -5.68 16.52 -10.16
C HIS A 44 -4.46 15.87 -10.81
N GLU A 45 -3.95 16.52 -11.86
CA GLU A 45 -2.76 16.06 -12.56
C GLU A 45 -1.57 15.88 -11.60
N GLY A 46 -0.92 14.72 -11.71
CA GLY A 46 0.24 14.38 -10.89
C GLY A 46 -0.05 14.02 -9.44
N GLN A 47 -1.30 13.90 -9.04
CA GLN A 47 -1.64 13.34 -7.74
C GLN A 47 -1.67 11.81 -7.81
N THR A 48 -1.23 11.16 -6.72
CA THR A 48 -1.33 9.72 -6.50
C THR A 48 -2.20 9.45 -5.27
N LEU A 49 -2.82 8.27 -5.22
CA LEU A 49 -3.58 7.86 -4.03
C LEU A 49 -2.71 7.85 -2.77
N TRP A 50 -1.43 7.46 -2.89
CA TRP A 50 -0.49 7.52 -1.77
C TRP A 50 -0.34 8.96 -1.22
N ARG A 51 -0.17 9.96 -2.10
CA ARG A 51 -0.07 11.37 -1.69
C ARG A 51 -1.38 11.88 -1.09
N ILE A 52 -2.51 11.50 -1.69
CA ILE A 52 -3.84 11.81 -1.17
C ILE A 52 -3.98 11.21 0.22
N ALA A 53 -3.71 9.93 0.40
CA ALA A 53 -3.75 9.23 1.67
C ALA A 53 -2.89 9.93 2.74
N LYS A 54 -1.63 10.26 2.40
CA LYS A 54 -0.70 10.95 3.31
C LYS A 54 -1.19 12.35 3.70
N THR A 55 -1.73 13.12 2.75
CA THR A 55 -2.25 14.47 3.01
C THR A 55 -3.47 14.44 3.94
N TYR A 56 -4.36 13.47 3.74
CA TYR A 56 -5.56 13.30 4.55
C TYR A 56 -5.34 12.48 5.83
N ARG A 57 -4.12 11.93 6.04
CA ARG A 57 -3.75 11.07 7.17
C ARG A 57 -4.63 9.82 7.28
N VAL A 58 -4.95 9.23 6.16
CA VAL A 58 -5.64 7.95 6.03
C VAL A 58 -4.72 6.93 5.36
N THR A 59 -5.01 5.66 5.50
CA THR A 59 -4.26 4.59 4.83
C THR A 59 -4.74 4.38 3.39
N LEU A 60 -3.90 3.80 2.55
CA LEU A 60 -4.31 3.38 1.20
C LEU A 60 -5.44 2.35 1.25
N GLU A 61 -5.42 1.45 2.25
CA GLU A 61 -6.45 0.42 2.41
C GLU A 61 -7.79 1.01 2.82
N GLU A 62 -7.81 2.06 3.66
CA GLU A 62 -9.05 2.79 3.98
C GLU A 62 -9.64 3.45 2.73
N ILE A 63 -8.80 4.09 1.89
CA ILE A 63 -9.27 4.68 0.63
C ILE A 63 -9.77 3.58 -0.31
N LYS A 64 -9.02 2.49 -0.49
CA LYS A 64 -9.38 1.36 -1.34
C LYS A 64 -10.73 0.77 -0.94
N SER A 65 -10.88 0.46 0.35
CA SER A 65 -12.12 -0.13 0.89
C SER A 65 -13.32 0.81 0.78
N ALA A 66 -13.09 2.13 0.92
CA ALA A 66 -14.16 3.13 0.86
C ALA A 66 -14.63 3.44 -0.57
N ASN A 67 -13.84 3.08 -1.59
CA ASN A 67 -14.11 3.37 -3.00
C ASN A 67 -14.32 2.13 -3.87
N ASP A 68 -14.22 0.94 -3.28
CA ASP A 68 -14.26 -0.34 -4.02
C ASP A 68 -13.25 -0.36 -5.18
N MET A 69 -12.02 0.14 -4.89
CA MET A 69 -10.95 0.29 -5.89
C MET A 69 -10.02 -0.90 -5.87
N ASP A 70 -9.74 -1.46 -7.04
CA ASP A 70 -8.73 -2.51 -7.20
C ASP A 70 -7.32 -1.94 -7.42
N ASP A 71 -7.22 -0.80 -8.14
CA ASP A 71 -5.95 -0.13 -8.42
C ASP A 71 -5.78 1.10 -7.52
N VAL A 72 -4.80 1.03 -6.64
CA VAL A 72 -4.42 2.11 -5.71
C VAL A 72 -3.14 2.84 -6.14
N VAL A 73 -2.53 2.42 -7.23
CA VAL A 73 -1.24 2.94 -7.68
C VAL A 73 -1.44 4.02 -8.75
N HIS A 74 -2.23 3.72 -9.78
CA HIS A 74 -2.50 4.65 -10.84
C HIS A 74 -3.96 5.09 -10.83
N ILE A 75 -4.16 6.36 -10.56
CA ILE A 75 -5.46 6.97 -10.58
C ILE A 75 -5.53 8.03 -11.67
N ALA A 76 -6.56 7.95 -12.51
CA ALA A 76 -6.72 8.90 -13.60
C ALA A 76 -7.06 10.31 -13.07
N ARG A 77 -6.49 11.34 -13.72
CA ARG A 77 -6.90 12.73 -13.52
C ARG A 77 -8.42 12.86 -13.69
N GLY A 78 -9.07 13.58 -12.78
CA GLY A 78 -10.50 13.83 -12.81
C GLY A 78 -11.33 12.80 -12.07
N THR A 79 -10.76 11.66 -11.67
CA THR A 79 -11.44 10.66 -10.84
C THR A 79 -11.85 11.28 -9.50
N TRP A 80 -13.05 10.94 -9.02
CA TRP A 80 -13.51 11.29 -7.69
C TRP A 80 -13.20 10.15 -6.74
N VAL A 81 -12.49 10.47 -5.65
CA VAL A 81 -12.12 9.52 -4.60
C VAL A 81 -12.76 9.96 -3.30
N PHE A 82 -13.50 9.07 -2.68
CA PHE A 82 -14.04 9.30 -1.35
C PHE A 82 -12.95 9.07 -0.30
N ILE A 83 -12.70 10.07 0.51
CA ILE A 83 -11.73 10.03 1.59
C ILE A 83 -12.47 9.86 2.91
N PRO A 84 -12.41 8.67 3.52
CA PRO A 84 -13.13 8.40 4.76
C PRO A 84 -12.55 9.23 5.91
N ASN A 85 -13.42 9.61 6.85
CA ASN A 85 -13.09 10.35 8.06
C ASN A 85 -12.52 11.77 7.85
N ALA A 86 -12.38 12.24 6.63
CA ALA A 86 -11.96 13.60 6.33
C ALA A 86 -13.10 14.60 6.61
N GLU A 87 -12.78 15.76 7.20
CA GLU A 87 -13.75 16.80 7.54
C GLU A 87 -13.89 17.86 6.44
N SER A 88 -12.85 18.07 5.65
CA SER A 88 -12.83 19.05 4.57
C SER A 88 -11.94 18.58 3.43
N VAL A 89 -12.15 19.13 2.23
CA VAL A 89 -11.27 18.89 1.08
C VAL A 89 -9.96 19.62 1.31
N LEU A 90 -8.86 18.87 1.33
CA LEU A 90 -7.51 19.40 1.50
C LEU A 90 -6.84 19.63 0.14
N TYR A 91 -5.96 20.64 0.10
CA TYR A 91 -5.08 20.80 -1.05
C TYR A 91 -4.02 19.70 -1.04
N VAL A 92 -4.04 18.86 -2.07
CA VAL A 92 -3.01 17.84 -2.33
C VAL A 92 -2.12 18.37 -3.44
N GLN A 93 -0.83 18.53 -3.15
CA GLN A 93 0.12 19.04 -4.14
C GLN A 93 0.20 18.09 -5.34
N GLY A 94 -0.07 18.58 -6.54
CA GLY A 94 0.13 17.88 -7.81
C GLY A 94 1.59 17.93 -8.27
N ASN A 95 1.85 17.50 -9.51
CA ASN A 95 3.21 17.53 -10.07
C ASN A 95 3.79 18.94 -10.10
N VAL A 96 4.89 19.12 -9.38
CA VAL A 96 5.95 20.04 -9.77
C VAL A 96 7.06 19.13 -10.28
N GLU A 97 7.55 19.35 -11.48
CA GLU A 97 8.80 18.74 -11.94
C GLU A 97 9.87 19.14 -10.92
N THR A 98 10.32 18.19 -10.12
CA THR A 98 11.40 18.47 -9.17
C THR A 98 12.69 18.32 -9.94
N PRO A 99 13.50 19.39 -10.09
CA PRO A 99 14.85 19.24 -10.60
C PRO A 99 15.62 18.24 -9.73
N LEU A 100 16.52 17.49 -10.33
CA LEU A 100 17.43 16.53 -9.69
C LEU A 100 18.25 17.10 -8.53
N ALA A 101 18.17 18.42 -8.26
CA ALA A 101 18.99 19.14 -7.29
C ALA A 101 18.58 19.04 -5.81
N GLU A 102 17.46 18.36 -5.46
CA GLU A 102 17.01 18.19 -4.07
C GLU A 102 16.95 16.71 -3.63
N THR A 103 17.68 15.84 -4.28
CA THR A 103 17.88 14.49 -3.77
C THR A 103 18.92 14.52 -2.68
N GLU A 104 18.51 14.46 -1.41
CA GLU A 104 19.42 13.98 -0.36
C GLU A 104 20.01 12.66 -0.85
N ASP A 105 21.28 12.38 -0.54
CA ASP A 105 22.02 11.18 -0.94
C ASP A 105 21.38 9.90 -0.34
N VAL A 106 20.23 9.51 -0.85
CA VAL A 106 19.57 8.27 -0.47
C VAL A 106 19.97 7.19 -1.46
N GLU A 107 20.88 6.32 -1.02
CA GLU A 107 21.29 5.16 -1.80
C GLU A 107 20.23 4.06 -1.77
N PHE A 108 19.68 3.73 -2.92
CA PHE A 108 18.87 2.52 -3.13
C PHE A 108 19.75 1.38 -3.62
N VAL A 109 19.34 0.15 -3.35
CA VAL A 109 19.93 -1.05 -3.95
C VAL A 109 18.98 -1.67 -4.97
N TRP A 110 19.52 -2.42 -5.91
CA TRP A 110 18.72 -3.17 -6.87
C TRP A 110 17.74 -4.10 -6.14
N PRO A 111 16.44 -4.04 -6.48
CA PRO A 111 15.41 -4.87 -5.81
C PRO A 111 15.58 -6.37 -6.12
N VAL A 112 16.16 -6.69 -7.27
CA VAL A 112 16.45 -8.05 -7.70
C VAL A 112 17.62 -8.02 -8.68
N GLN A 113 18.43 -9.07 -8.68
CA GLN A 113 19.49 -9.25 -9.67
C GLN A 113 18.91 -9.73 -11.00
N GLY A 114 19.22 -9.03 -12.10
CA GLY A 114 18.69 -9.35 -13.42
C GLY A 114 18.83 -8.22 -14.43
N ASP A 115 18.26 -8.42 -15.62
CA ASP A 115 18.32 -7.49 -16.72
C ASP A 115 17.07 -6.60 -16.76
N VAL A 116 17.24 -5.29 -16.94
CA VAL A 116 16.12 -4.39 -17.22
C VAL A 116 15.61 -4.64 -18.62
N VAL A 117 14.40 -5.18 -18.74
CA VAL A 117 13.78 -5.54 -20.02
C VAL A 117 12.75 -4.51 -20.50
N ARG A 118 12.26 -3.67 -19.59
CA ARG A 118 11.39 -2.54 -19.93
C ARG A 118 11.76 -1.35 -19.05
N PRO A 119 12.27 -0.25 -19.64
CA PRO A 119 12.67 0.94 -18.88
C PRO A 119 11.47 1.81 -18.51
N PHE A 120 11.72 2.72 -17.57
CA PHE A 120 10.82 3.83 -17.24
C PHE A 120 10.65 4.77 -18.41
N GLY A 121 9.44 5.29 -18.63
CA GLY A 121 9.17 6.37 -19.56
C GLY A 121 8.07 6.08 -20.57
N LYS A 122 7.99 6.95 -21.58
CA LYS A 122 6.97 6.90 -22.62
C LYS A 122 7.16 5.69 -23.53
N THR A 123 6.09 4.95 -23.75
CA THR A 123 5.99 3.90 -24.77
C THR A 123 5.12 4.42 -25.94
N GLU A 124 4.94 3.62 -26.98
CA GLU A 124 4.11 4.02 -28.14
C GLU A 124 2.68 4.35 -27.76
N ASN A 125 2.09 3.62 -26.81
CA ASN A 125 0.67 3.71 -26.47
C ASN A 125 0.40 4.12 -25.01
N ASP A 126 1.44 4.18 -24.14
CA ASP A 126 1.28 4.36 -22.71
C ASP A 126 2.54 4.95 -22.07
N PHE A 127 2.52 5.15 -20.77
CA PHE A 127 3.67 5.55 -19.96
C PHE A 127 3.98 4.46 -18.92
N HIS A 128 5.23 3.98 -18.92
CA HIS A 128 5.72 2.98 -17.98
C HIS A 128 6.31 3.67 -16.75
N TYR A 129 5.66 3.55 -15.59
CA TYR A 129 5.98 4.30 -14.37
C TYR A 129 7.11 3.69 -13.53
N GLY A 130 7.66 2.57 -13.97
CA GLY A 130 8.74 1.87 -13.29
C GLY A 130 9.71 1.23 -14.26
N ILE A 131 10.40 0.19 -13.79
CA ILE A 131 11.21 -0.69 -14.63
C ILE A 131 10.74 -2.14 -14.44
N ASP A 132 10.75 -2.91 -15.53
CA ASP A 132 10.55 -4.35 -15.46
C ASP A 132 11.93 -5.03 -15.50
N ILE A 133 12.24 -5.79 -14.47
CA ILE A 133 13.51 -6.50 -14.32
C ILE A 133 13.24 -7.98 -14.52
N ARG A 134 13.94 -8.60 -15.45
CA ARG A 134 13.96 -10.07 -15.61
C ARG A 134 14.95 -10.65 -14.62
N PRO A 135 14.50 -11.30 -13.54
CA PRO A 135 15.40 -11.84 -12.55
C PRO A 135 16.20 -13.00 -13.09
N ALA A 136 17.40 -13.18 -12.58
CA ALA A 136 18.07 -14.48 -12.67
C ALA A 136 17.17 -15.54 -12.00
N ARG A 137 17.22 -16.79 -12.48
CA ARG A 137 16.30 -17.86 -12.08
C ARG A 137 16.21 -17.98 -10.54
N GLY A 138 15.01 -17.79 -10.00
CA GLY A 138 14.73 -17.95 -8.57
C GLY A 138 15.25 -16.81 -7.69
N GLY A 139 15.45 -15.59 -8.22
CA GLY A 139 16.02 -14.45 -7.51
C GLY A 139 15.20 -14.00 -6.29
N ASP A 140 15.89 -13.67 -5.21
CA ASP A 140 15.28 -13.03 -4.06
C ASP A 140 15.01 -11.55 -4.40
N VAL A 141 13.82 -11.07 -4.01
CA VAL A 141 13.45 -9.66 -4.10
C VAL A 141 13.74 -9.03 -2.75
N VAL A 142 14.56 -7.98 -2.73
CA VAL A 142 14.95 -7.30 -1.50
C VAL A 142 14.36 -5.89 -1.43
N SER A 143 14.17 -5.40 -0.23
CA SER A 143 13.86 -3.99 -0.01
C SER A 143 15.02 -3.11 -0.45
N SER A 144 14.76 -2.20 -1.38
CA SER A 144 15.81 -1.31 -1.93
C SER A 144 16.30 -0.30 -0.92
N GLN A 145 15.51 -0.01 0.12
CA GLN A 145 15.88 0.83 1.26
C GLN A 145 15.11 0.39 2.51
N GLY A 146 15.58 0.76 3.71
CA GLY A 146 14.85 0.53 4.96
C GLY A 146 13.54 1.30 5.01
N GLY A 147 12.49 0.71 5.64
CA GLY A 147 11.21 1.38 5.73
C GLY A 147 10.10 0.50 6.31
N LYS A 148 8.87 1.00 6.21
CA LYS A 148 7.65 0.34 6.68
C LYS A 148 6.85 -0.20 5.50
N VAL A 149 6.49 -1.45 5.54
CA VAL A 149 5.53 -2.05 4.58
C VAL A 149 4.15 -1.42 4.81
N VAL A 150 3.66 -0.69 3.84
CA VAL A 150 2.34 -0.03 3.89
C VAL A 150 1.28 -0.77 3.10
N LEU A 151 1.69 -1.75 2.28
CA LEU A 151 0.81 -2.68 1.59
C LEU A 151 1.57 -3.96 1.27
N ALA A 152 0.94 -5.12 1.50
CA ALA A 152 1.41 -6.42 1.03
C ALA A 152 0.18 -7.27 0.63
N GLY A 153 -0.13 -7.33 -0.67
CA GLY A 153 -1.34 -8.00 -1.14
C GLY A 153 -1.49 -8.01 -2.66
N MET A 154 -2.62 -8.53 -3.11
CA MET A 154 -2.96 -8.59 -4.53
C MET A 154 -3.56 -7.24 -4.98
N ILE A 155 -2.98 -6.66 -6.04
CA ILE A 155 -3.54 -5.50 -6.73
C ILE A 155 -3.87 -5.89 -8.18
N ARG A 156 -5.08 -5.55 -8.62
CA ARG A 156 -5.51 -5.80 -9.99
C ARG A 156 -4.58 -5.08 -10.99
N GLY A 157 -4.12 -5.80 -12.00
CA GLY A 157 -3.17 -5.28 -12.99
C GLY A 157 -1.69 -5.38 -12.58
N TYR A 158 -1.41 -5.44 -11.26
CA TYR A 158 -0.05 -5.57 -10.72
C TYR A 158 0.27 -6.97 -10.21
N GLY A 159 -0.74 -7.74 -9.83
CA GLY A 159 -0.55 -9.02 -9.14
C GLY A 159 -0.16 -8.84 -7.67
N ASN A 160 0.58 -9.78 -7.11
CA ASN A 160 1.12 -9.63 -5.76
C ASN A 160 2.04 -8.43 -5.70
N THR A 161 1.73 -7.52 -4.79
CA THR A 161 2.37 -6.20 -4.68
C THR A 161 2.79 -5.94 -3.24
N ILE A 162 3.99 -5.39 -3.10
CA ILE A 162 4.51 -4.86 -1.84
C ILE A 162 4.79 -3.39 -2.07
N ILE A 163 4.34 -2.54 -1.14
CA ILE A 163 4.67 -1.11 -1.12
C ILE A 163 5.37 -0.82 0.20
N ILE A 164 6.52 -0.15 0.14
CA ILE A 164 7.31 0.22 1.31
C ILE A 164 7.49 1.73 1.32
N GLU A 165 7.07 2.35 2.42
CA GLU A 165 7.35 3.76 2.70
C GLU A 165 8.71 3.88 3.38
N HIS A 166 9.56 4.76 2.85
CA HIS A 166 10.90 5.06 3.34
C HIS A 166 10.96 6.46 3.93
N ASP A 167 12.08 6.77 4.58
CA ASP A 167 12.38 8.14 5.00
C ASP A 167 12.51 9.09 3.79
N ASN A 168 12.57 10.40 4.05
CA ASN A 168 12.78 11.44 3.04
C ASN A 168 11.73 11.46 1.92
N ASN A 169 10.49 11.04 2.21
CA ASN A 169 9.36 11.02 1.28
C ASN A 169 9.54 10.09 0.07
N TYR A 170 10.36 9.07 0.18
CA TYR A 170 10.47 8.01 -0.81
C TYR A 170 9.46 6.88 -0.53
N CYS A 171 9.06 6.19 -1.59
CA CYS A 171 8.27 4.98 -1.52
C CYS A 171 8.67 4.06 -2.67
N THR A 172 8.69 2.75 -2.43
CA THR A 172 8.98 1.76 -3.46
C THR A 172 7.83 0.77 -3.60
N LEU A 173 7.60 0.35 -4.84
CA LEU A 173 6.62 -0.67 -5.19
C LEU A 173 7.33 -1.83 -5.88
N TYR A 174 6.98 -3.03 -5.45
CA TYR A 174 7.45 -4.30 -6.02
C TYR A 174 6.24 -5.12 -6.40
N SER A 175 6.15 -5.54 -7.65
CA SER A 175 4.99 -6.29 -8.12
C SER A 175 5.32 -7.24 -9.27
N LYS A 176 4.30 -7.89 -9.81
CA LYS A 176 4.38 -8.95 -10.80
C LYS A 176 5.22 -10.15 -10.32
N ASN A 177 4.78 -11.34 -10.61
CA ASN A 177 5.51 -12.60 -10.37
C ASN A 177 6.32 -12.70 -9.06
N ILE A 178 5.83 -12.09 -7.97
CA ILE A 178 6.47 -12.16 -6.66
C ILE A 178 5.63 -12.99 -5.67
N LYS A 179 6.30 -13.74 -4.80
CA LYS A 179 5.72 -14.36 -3.62
C LYS A 179 6.19 -13.57 -2.40
N SER A 180 5.27 -12.82 -1.76
CA SER A 180 5.57 -11.99 -0.59
C SER A 180 5.93 -12.82 0.63
N PHE A 181 6.92 -12.34 1.41
CA PHE A 181 7.34 -12.87 2.72
C PHE A 181 7.09 -11.87 3.85
N VAL A 182 6.58 -10.69 3.52
CA VAL A 182 6.30 -9.61 4.48
C VAL A 182 4.82 -9.31 4.53
N THR A 183 4.40 -8.67 5.61
CA THR A 183 3.02 -8.25 5.85
C THR A 183 2.96 -6.74 6.08
N GLU A 184 1.79 -6.15 5.90
CA GLU A 184 1.52 -4.75 6.20
C GLU A 184 1.87 -4.41 7.66
N GLY A 185 2.44 -3.22 7.87
CA GLY A 185 2.92 -2.74 9.16
C GLY A 185 4.34 -3.17 9.52
N GLN A 186 4.92 -4.16 8.85
CA GLN A 186 6.25 -4.67 9.13
C GLN A 186 7.34 -3.65 8.80
N MET A 187 8.32 -3.48 9.72
CA MET A 187 9.54 -2.72 9.44
C MET A 187 10.57 -3.62 8.77
N VAL A 188 11.18 -3.14 7.70
CA VAL A 188 12.22 -3.85 6.95
C VAL A 188 13.48 -3.00 6.86
N LYS A 189 14.63 -3.66 6.76
CA LYS A 189 15.92 -2.99 6.51
C LYS A 189 16.25 -3.02 5.02
N LYS A 190 17.13 -2.10 4.59
CA LYS A 190 17.78 -2.18 3.27
C LYS A 190 18.36 -3.59 3.07
N ASN A 191 18.21 -4.18 1.89
CA ASN A 191 18.61 -5.55 1.54
C ASN A 191 17.83 -6.68 2.27
N HIS A 192 16.78 -6.37 3.04
CA HIS A 192 15.94 -7.42 3.61
C HIS A 192 15.17 -8.16 2.52
N VAL A 193 15.21 -9.48 2.51
CA VAL A 193 14.42 -10.30 1.56
C VAL A 193 12.95 -10.16 1.87
N ILE A 194 12.19 -9.52 0.98
CA ILE A 194 10.76 -9.22 1.14
C ILE A 194 9.88 -10.15 0.31
N ALA A 195 10.43 -10.73 -0.76
CA ALA A 195 9.70 -11.63 -1.63
C ALA A 195 10.67 -12.55 -2.41
N LYS A 196 10.08 -13.48 -3.15
CA LYS A 196 10.78 -14.27 -4.15
C LYS A 196 10.14 -14.05 -5.50
N ALA A 197 10.97 -13.85 -6.53
CA ALA A 197 10.50 -13.84 -7.89
C ALA A 197 9.94 -15.23 -8.22
N SER A 198 8.64 -15.31 -8.53
CA SER A 198 8.04 -16.56 -8.94
C SER A 198 8.37 -16.79 -10.40
N GLY A 199 9.34 -17.69 -10.66
CA GLY A 199 9.64 -18.13 -12.02
C GLY A 199 8.40 -18.81 -12.61
N THR A 200 7.62 -18.08 -13.40
CA THR A 200 6.67 -18.70 -14.32
C THR A 200 7.48 -19.37 -15.43
N GLY A 201 7.05 -20.50 -15.92
CA GLY A 201 7.81 -21.24 -16.96
C GLY A 201 8.02 -20.47 -18.27
N ASP A 202 7.37 -19.30 -18.43
CA ASP A 202 7.51 -18.40 -19.57
C ASP A 202 8.48 -17.26 -19.26
N PRO A 203 9.66 -17.19 -19.91
CA PRO A 203 10.64 -16.13 -19.71
C PRO A 203 10.11 -14.72 -20.03
N ALA A 204 9.13 -14.58 -20.91
CA ALA A 204 8.60 -13.28 -21.30
C ALA A 204 7.71 -12.65 -20.21
N SER A 205 7.05 -13.48 -19.41
CA SER A 205 6.19 -13.04 -18.31
C SER A 205 6.89 -13.04 -16.94
N ASN A 206 8.11 -13.60 -16.86
CA ASN A 206 8.87 -13.66 -15.61
C ASN A 206 9.64 -12.35 -15.39
N VAL A 207 8.97 -11.34 -14.89
CA VAL A 207 9.55 -10.04 -14.54
C VAL A 207 9.11 -9.60 -13.16
N VAL A 208 9.98 -8.87 -12.47
CA VAL A 208 9.62 -8.08 -11.30
C VAL A 208 9.44 -6.64 -11.76
N HIS A 209 8.27 -6.08 -11.52
CA HIS A 209 8.01 -4.69 -11.77
C HIS A 209 8.38 -3.87 -10.54
N TYR A 210 9.20 -2.85 -10.73
CA TYR A 210 9.71 -2.00 -9.67
C TYR A 210 9.45 -0.53 -9.99
N GLU A 211 8.80 0.16 -9.06
CA GLU A 211 8.59 1.61 -9.14
C GLU A 211 9.24 2.30 -7.95
N LEU A 212 9.80 3.47 -8.18
CA LEU A 212 10.29 4.39 -7.17
C LEU A 212 9.49 5.68 -7.22
N PHE A 213 9.04 6.12 -6.06
CA PHE A 213 8.31 7.37 -5.90
C PHE A 213 9.11 8.32 -5.00
N PHE A 214 9.18 9.57 -5.40
CA PHE A 214 9.69 10.65 -4.57
C PHE A 214 8.61 11.71 -4.36
N LYS A 215 8.32 12.05 -3.10
CA LYS A 215 7.20 12.95 -2.75
C LYS A 215 5.88 12.54 -3.44
N GLY A 216 5.64 11.23 -3.57
CA GLY A 216 4.47 10.61 -4.18
C GLY A 216 4.40 10.69 -5.72
N LYS A 217 5.50 11.00 -6.40
CA LYS A 217 5.61 10.98 -7.86
C LYS A 217 6.47 9.81 -8.29
N PRO A 218 6.08 9.08 -9.35
CA PRO A 218 6.98 8.12 -9.95
C PRO A 218 8.19 8.84 -10.54
N VAL A 219 9.36 8.35 -10.23
CA VAL A 219 10.64 8.82 -10.76
C VAL A 219 11.36 7.66 -11.45
N ASN A 220 12.25 7.97 -12.38
CA ASN A 220 13.00 6.93 -13.07
C ASN A 220 13.95 6.24 -12.08
N PRO A 221 13.71 4.94 -11.74
CA PRO A 221 14.52 4.24 -10.76
C PRO A 221 16.00 4.15 -11.12
N LEU A 222 16.33 4.17 -12.42
CA LEU A 222 17.71 4.04 -12.90
C LEU A 222 18.60 5.24 -12.54
N TYR A 223 18.03 6.34 -12.05
CA TYR A 223 18.82 7.47 -11.54
C TYR A 223 19.19 7.33 -10.07
N TYR A 224 18.64 6.33 -9.38
CA TYR A 224 18.78 6.12 -7.94
C TYR A 224 19.42 4.77 -7.60
N LEU A 225 19.46 3.86 -8.56
CA LEU A 225 20.09 2.55 -8.44
C LEU A 225 21.55 2.61 -8.88
N PRO A 226 22.47 1.87 -8.20
CA PRO A 226 23.89 1.85 -8.53
C PRO A 226 24.22 1.19 -9.87
#